data_b7b83d94fefcff88e1cf0da81ce491a8
#
_entry.id   b7b83d94fefcff88e1cf0da81ce491a8
#
_cell.length_a   1.000
_cell.length_b   1.000
_cell.length_c   1.000
_cell.angle_alpha   90.00
_cell.angle_beta   90.00
_cell.angle_gamma   90.00
#
_symmetry.space_group_name_H-M   'P 1'
#
loop_
_entity.id
_entity.type
_entity.pdbx_description
1 polymer ?
#
loop_
_entity_poly.entity_id
_entity_poly.type
_entity_poly.pdbx_seq_one_letter_code
_entity_poly.pdbx_strand_id
1 'polypeptide(L)'
;MESHAAKHILSLYERHADEFARLRPRDLFEKKWLDKFIQRLRPRGHILDIGCGNGKPIAEYFIAGGFTLTGVDGSAAMIAQAQTHFPAQRWIHRDMRHLTMDETFDGLIAWDSFFHLTQNDQRAMFPRFAALSHPGSALMFTSGTSNGTAMGTFAGEPLYHASLAPE
;
A
#
# COMPACT_ATOMS: atom_id res chain seq x y z
N MET A 1 -24.54 -3.14 -4.43
CA MET A 1 -24.19 -1.81 -5.00
C MET A 1 -22.85 -1.40 -4.44
N GLU A 2 -21.84 -1.24 -5.27
CA GLU A 2 -20.56 -0.68 -4.84
C GLU A 2 -20.77 0.74 -4.31
N SER A 3 -20.20 1.05 -3.15
CA SER A 3 -20.26 2.39 -2.59
C SER A 3 -19.66 3.40 -3.59
N HIS A 4 -20.39 4.47 -3.87
CA HIS A 4 -19.89 5.57 -4.70
C HIS A 4 -18.54 6.08 -4.19
N ALA A 5 -18.37 6.16 -2.87
CA ALA A 5 -17.13 6.57 -2.23
C ALA A 5 -15.95 5.63 -2.54
N ALA A 6 -16.17 4.29 -2.61
CA ALA A 6 -15.09 3.35 -2.95
C ALA A 6 -14.53 3.59 -4.36
N LYS A 7 -15.37 4.02 -5.31
CA LYS A 7 -14.94 4.34 -6.69
C LYS A 7 -14.11 5.62 -6.78
N HIS A 8 -14.23 6.51 -5.79
CA HIS A 8 -13.57 7.81 -5.79
C HIS A 8 -12.27 7.86 -5.00
N ILE A 9 -11.86 6.76 -4.35
CA ILE A 9 -10.64 6.71 -3.52
C ILE A 9 -9.40 7.19 -4.27
N LEU A 10 -9.15 6.67 -5.48
CA LEU A 10 -7.97 7.04 -6.26
C LEU A 10 -7.99 8.53 -6.65
N SER A 11 -9.15 9.04 -7.08
CA SER A 11 -9.27 10.45 -7.43
C SER A 11 -9.17 11.37 -6.22
N LEU A 12 -9.58 10.91 -5.04
CA LEU A 12 -9.42 11.63 -3.78
C LEU A 12 -7.93 11.82 -3.46
N TYR A 13 -7.15 10.75 -3.46
CA TYR A 13 -5.70 10.83 -3.21
C TYR A 13 -4.95 11.59 -4.31
N GLU A 14 -5.39 11.50 -5.57
CA GLU A 14 -4.81 12.27 -6.67
C GLU A 14 -4.98 13.77 -6.45
N ARG A 15 -6.19 14.21 -6.09
CA ARG A 15 -6.46 15.64 -5.84
C ARG A 15 -5.77 16.20 -4.61
N HIS A 16 -5.57 15.37 -3.58
CA HIS A 16 -5.07 15.80 -2.27
C HIS A 16 -3.68 15.24 -1.93
N ALA A 17 -2.89 14.85 -2.95
CA ALA A 17 -1.57 14.26 -2.75
C ALA A 17 -0.64 15.13 -1.91
N ASP A 18 -0.59 16.44 -2.17
CA ASP A 18 0.26 17.38 -1.43
C ASP A 18 -0.23 17.57 0.01
N GLU A 19 -1.54 17.63 0.22
CA GLU A 19 -2.13 17.73 1.54
C GLU A 19 -1.87 16.46 2.35
N PHE A 20 -2.03 15.29 1.75
CA PHE A 20 -1.70 14.01 2.36
C PHE A 20 -0.23 13.96 2.77
N ALA A 21 0.69 14.35 1.87
CA ALA A 21 2.12 14.40 2.16
C ALA A 21 2.46 15.34 3.33
N ARG A 22 1.75 16.46 3.43
CA ARG A 22 1.94 17.45 4.52
C ARG A 22 1.38 16.97 5.85
N LEU A 23 0.23 16.29 5.84
CA LEU A 23 -0.50 15.86 7.04
C LEU A 23 0.02 14.52 7.58
N ARG A 24 0.63 13.67 6.73
CA ARG A 24 1.12 12.39 7.20
C ARG A 24 2.20 12.59 8.27
N PRO A 25 2.04 11.96 9.45
CA PRO A 25 3.04 12.04 10.51
C PRO A 25 4.41 11.55 10.00
N ARG A 26 5.46 12.26 10.38
CA ARG A 26 6.85 11.84 10.09
C ARG A 26 7.33 10.77 11.06
N ASP A 27 6.66 10.67 12.20
CA ASP A 27 6.91 9.61 13.18
C ASP A 27 6.46 8.27 12.61
N LEU A 28 7.35 7.30 12.65
CA LEU A 28 7.10 5.96 12.13
C LEU A 28 6.38 5.11 13.20
N PHE A 29 5.09 5.34 13.40
CA PHE A 29 4.25 4.59 14.35
C PHE A 29 4.24 3.10 14.05
N GLU A 30 4.38 2.76 12.78
CA GLU A 30 4.36 1.41 12.24
C GLU A 30 5.64 0.63 12.50
N LYS A 31 6.70 1.30 12.99
CA LYS A 31 8.07 0.76 13.07
C LYS A 31 8.14 -0.66 13.64
N LYS A 32 7.45 -0.93 14.75
CA LYS A 32 7.46 -2.27 15.36
C LYS A 32 6.91 -3.37 14.45
N TRP A 33 5.96 -3.03 13.58
CA TRP A 33 5.39 -3.96 12.61
C TRP A 33 6.30 -4.13 11.41
N LEU A 34 6.91 -3.05 10.94
CA LEU A 34 7.90 -3.07 9.87
C LEU A 34 9.13 -3.87 10.30
N ASP A 35 9.60 -3.73 11.54
CA ASP A 35 10.69 -4.53 12.11
C ASP A 35 10.35 -6.03 12.09
N LYS A 36 9.15 -6.41 12.50
CA LYS A 36 8.71 -7.81 12.44
C LYS A 36 8.59 -8.34 11.00
N PHE A 37 8.20 -7.49 10.08
CA PHE A 37 8.10 -7.84 8.67
C PHE A 37 9.49 -8.10 8.08
N ILE A 38 10.43 -7.16 8.21
CA ILE A 38 11.80 -7.32 7.66
C ILE A 38 12.57 -8.49 8.29
N GLN A 39 12.30 -8.86 9.55
CA GLN A 39 12.90 -10.03 10.20
C GLN A 39 12.54 -11.35 9.51
N ARG A 40 11.47 -11.40 8.70
CA ARG A 40 11.04 -12.55 7.93
C ARG A 40 11.62 -12.58 6.53
N LEU A 41 12.28 -11.50 6.10
CA LEU A 41 12.83 -11.35 4.76
C LEU A 41 14.32 -11.70 4.77
N ARG A 42 14.83 -12.13 3.62
CA ARG A 42 16.28 -12.22 3.44
C ARG A 42 16.89 -10.82 3.48
N PRO A 43 18.14 -10.69 3.98
CA PRO A 43 18.85 -9.40 3.96
C PRO A 43 18.91 -8.83 2.54
N ARG A 44 18.65 -7.53 2.40
CA ARG A 44 18.63 -6.81 1.12
C ARG A 44 17.62 -7.37 0.11
N GLY A 45 16.57 -8.02 0.59
CA GLY A 45 15.50 -8.57 -0.24
C GLY A 45 14.76 -7.48 -1.02
N HIS A 46 13.93 -7.92 -1.94
CA HIS A 46 13.09 -7.04 -2.77
C HIS A 46 11.68 -6.95 -2.17
N ILE A 47 11.24 -5.75 -1.85
CA ILE A 47 9.93 -5.46 -1.28
C ILE A 47 9.04 -4.80 -2.32
N LEU A 48 7.80 -5.26 -2.43
CA LEU A 48 6.72 -4.61 -3.17
C LEU A 48 5.81 -3.86 -2.20
N ASP A 49 5.74 -2.53 -2.34
CA ASP A 49 4.86 -1.65 -1.54
C ASP A 49 3.64 -1.26 -2.37
N ILE A 50 2.47 -1.80 -2.00
CA ILE A 50 1.21 -1.70 -2.75
C ILE A 50 0.32 -0.63 -2.10
N GLY A 51 0.10 0.47 -2.81
CA GLY A 51 -0.45 1.69 -2.25
C GLY A 51 0.63 2.47 -1.50
N CYS A 52 1.79 2.62 -2.14
CA CYS A 52 3.00 3.17 -1.53
C CYS A 52 2.93 4.68 -1.24
N GLY A 53 1.93 5.39 -1.75
CA GLY A 53 1.89 6.84 -1.68
C GLY A 53 3.15 7.48 -2.27
N ASN A 54 3.68 8.50 -1.59
CA ASN A 54 4.91 9.18 -2.01
C ASN A 54 6.21 8.53 -1.46
N GLY A 55 6.12 7.33 -0.91
CA GLY A 55 7.24 6.57 -0.37
C GLY A 55 7.64 6.91 1.07
N LYS A 56 7.03 7.92 1.68
CA LYS A 56 7.35 8.33 3.06
C LYS A 56 6.20 8.02 4.02
N PRO A 57 6.49 7.57 5.24
CA PRO A 57 7.80 7.19 5.80
C PRO A 57 8.19 5.72 5.57
N ILE A 58 7.26 4.88 5.06
CA ILE A 58 7.40 3.40 5.07
C ILE A 58 8.45 2.93 4.06
N ALA A 59 8.34 3.31 2.79
CA ALA A 59 9.33 2.94 1.79
C ALA A 59 10.71 3.50 2.13
N GLU A 60 10.79 4.74 2.62
CA GLU A 60 12.02 5.35 3.13
C GLU A 60 12.70 4.47 4.19
N TYR A 61 11.93 3.90 5.12
CA TYR A 61 12.43 3.01 6.16
C TYR A 61 13.06 1.73 5.59
N PHE A 62 12.41 1.09 4.63
CA PHE A 62 12.95 -0.10 3.98
C PHE A 62 14.20 0.20 3.15
N ILE A 63 14.20 1.31 2.41
CA ILE A 63 15.34 1.76 1.61
C ILE A 63 16.55 2.04 2.52
N ALA A 64 16.34 2.73 3.64
CA ALA A 64 17.39 2.97 4.64
C ALA A 64 17.91 1.67 5.26
N GLY A 65 17.08 0.64 5.37
CA GLY A 65 17.47 -0.71 5.80
C GLY A 65 18.20 -1.53 4.74
N GLY A 66 18.45 -0.98 3.55
CA GLY A 66 19.18 -1.64 2.47
C GLY A 66 18.35 -2.57 1.59
N PHE A 67 17.02 -2.54 1.69
CA PHE A 67 16.12 -3.31 0.82
C PHE A 67 15.97 -2.63 -0.54
N THR A 68 15.80 -3.43 -1.59
CA THR A 68 15.34 -2.94 -2.89
C THR A 68 13.82 -2.79 -2.82
N LEU A 69 13.29 -1.70 -3.39
CA LEU A 69 11.87 -1.42 -3.33
C LEU A 69 11.26 -1.21 -4.71
N THR A 70 10.11 -1.79 -4.92
CA THR A 70 9.18 -1.41 -5.99
C THR A 70 7.91 -0.90 -5.34
N GLY A 71 7.52 0.34 -5.63
CA GLY A 71 6.28 0.95 -5.14
C GLY A 71 5.23 1.03 -6.24
N VAL A 72 3.98 0.78 -5.87
CA VAL A 72 2.81 0.89 -6.75
C VAL A 72 1.77 1.76 -6.09
N ASP A 73 1.24 2.72 -6.81
CA ASP A 73 0.12 3.55 -6.34
C ASP A 73 -0.80 3.93 -7.50
N GLY A 74 -2.08 4.08 -7.20
CA GLY A 74 -3.09 4.50 -8.17
C GLY A 74 -3.13 6.01 -8.43
N SER A 75 -2.37 6.81 -7.68
CA SER A 75 -2.22 8.26 -7.88
C SER A 75 -0.92 8.57 -8.63
N ALA A 76 -1.04 9.20 -9.79
CA ALA A 76 0.12 9.68 -10.57
C ALA A 76 0.91 10.75 -9.80
N ALA A 77 0.22 11.61 -9.04
CA ALA A 77 0.84 12.66 -8.23
C ALA A 77 1.70 12.05 -7.11
N MET A 78 1.21 11.00 -6.42
CA MET A 78 1.98 10.27 -5.40
C MET A 78 3.23 9.63 -6.01
N ILE A 79 3.10 8.95 -7.14
CA ILE A 79 4.23 8.32 -7.83
C ILE A 79 5.27 9.35 -8.27
N ALA A 80 4.87 10.51 -8.78
CA ALA A 80 5.79 11.58 -9.13
C ALA A 80 6.62 12.07 -7.93
N GLN A 81 5.97 12.22 -6.77
CA GLN A 81 6.65 12.56 -5.52
C GLN A 81 7.62 11.46 -5.08
N ALA A 82 7.20 10.19 -5.14
CA ALA A 82 8.06 9.04 -4.78
C ALA A 82 9.30 8.96 -5.67
N GLN A 83 9.15 9.16 -6.98
CA GLN A 83 10.26 9.22 -7.94
C GLN A 83 11.23 10.36 -7.62
N THR A 84 10.73 11.51 -7.18
CA THR A 84 11.56 12.64 -6.77
C THR A 84 12.31 12.35 -5.47
N HIS A 85 11.65 11.71 -4.51
CA HIS A 85 12.26 11.38 -3.21
C HIS A 85 13.30 10.26 -3.32
N PHE A 86 13.04 9.24 -4.14
CA PHE A 86 13.85 8.02 -4.21
C PHE A 86 14.04 7.58 -5.67
N PRO A 87 14.81 8.34 -6.48
CA PRO A 87 14.95 8.10 -7.93
C PRO A 87 15.64 6.77 -8.26
N ALA A 88 16.36 6.16 -7.31
CA ALA A 88 17.03 4.88 -7.50
C ALA A 88 16.09 3.66 -7.35
N GLN A 89 14.86 3.88 -6.92
CA GLN A 89 13.87 2.82 -6.76
C GLN A 89 12.89 2.79 -7.93
N ARG A 90 12.12 1.71 -8.05
CA ARG A 90 11.13 1.55 -9.11
C ARG A 90 9.75 1.96 -8.61
N TRP A 91 9.11 2.91 -9.30
CA TRP A 91 7.78 3.42 -8.97
C TRP A 91 6.84 3.24 -10.14
N ILE A 92 5.65 2.70 -9.89
CA ILE A 92 4.69 2.30 -10.93
C ILE A 92 3.33 2.94 -10.62
N HIS A 93 2.86 3.77 -11.54
CA HIS A 93 1.49 4.26 -11.49
C HIS A 93 0.54 3.17 -11.99
N ARG A 94 -0.17 2.53 -11.08
CA ARG A 94 -1.17 1.49 -11.40
C ARG A 94 -2.14 1.28 -10.25
N ASP A 95 -3.39 1.05 -10.59
CA ASP A 95 -4.39 0.56 -9.65
C ASP A 95 -4.03 -0.88 -9.22
N MET A 96 -3.97 -1.12 -7.91
CA MET A 96 -3.60 -2.43 -7.36
C MET A 96 -4.54 -3.54 -7.80
N ARG A 97 -5.81 -3.25 -8.09
CA ARG A 97 -6.78 -4.21 -8.61
C ARG A 97 -6.39 -4.81 -9.97
N HIS A 98 -5.53 -4.14 -10.70
CA HIS A 98 -5.04 -4.57 -12.02
C HIS A 98 -3.52 -4.87 -12.00
N LEU A 99 -2.95 -5.05 -10.82
CA LEU A 99 -1.52 -5.30 -10.66
C LEU A 99 -1.15 -6.70 -11.13
N THR A 100 -0.29 -6.78 -12.13
CA THR A 100 0.35 -7.99 -12.64
C THR A 100 1.80 -7.69 -12.96
N MET A 101 2.71 -8.60 -12.62
CA MET A 101 4.14 -8.53 -12.93
C MET A 101 4.67 -9.93 -13.19
N ASP A 102 5.72 -10.04 -14.02
CA ASP A 102 6.40 -11.31 -14.34
C ASP A 102 7.56 -11.58 -13.38
N GLU A 103 7.46 -11.08 -12.16
CA GLU A 103 8.46 -11.23 -11.11
C GLU A 103 7.81 -11.49 -9.75
N THR A 104 8.58 -12.03 -8.81
CA THR A 104 8.14 -12.25 -7.43
C THR A 104 9.01 -11.47 -6.46
N PHE A 105 8.49 -11.23 -5.28
CA PHE A 105 9.09 -10.39 -4.25
C PHE A 105 9.30 -11.17 -2.96
N ASP A 106 10.33 -10.80 -2.19
CA ASP A 106 10.60 -11.38 -0.86
C ASP A 106 9.58 -10.92 0.17
N GLY A 107 9.10 -9.68 0.03
CA GLY A 107 8.06 -9.12 0.87
C GLY A 107 7.04 -8.32 0.09
N LEU A 108 5.77 -8.46 0.46
CA LEU A 108 4.67 -7.65 -0.04
C LEU A 108 4.04 -6.90 1.13
N ILE A 109 3.88 -5.60 0.99
CA ILE A 109 3.22 -4.76 1.99
C ILE A 109 2.11 -3.94 1.34
N ALA A 110 0.94 -3.88 1.99
CA ALA A 110 -0.19 -3.02 1.61
C ALA A 110 -0.70 -2.30 2.86
N TRP A 111 0.11 -1.34 3.34
CA TRP A 111 -0.16 -0.60 4.57
C TRP A 111 -1.07 0.59 4.31
N ASP A 112 -2.15 0.70 5.09
CA ASP A 112 -3.15 1.76 5.00
C ASP A 112 -3.69 2.02 3.56
N SER A 113 -3.78 0.97 2.75
CA SER A 113 -4.22 1.03 1.36
C SER A 113 -5.26 -0.04 1.02
N PHE A 114 -5.02 -1.28 1.40
CA PHE A 114 -5.85 -2.43 1.09
C PHE A 114 -7.30 -2.28 1.60
N PHE A 115 -7.51 -1.67 2.77
CA PHE A 115 -8.83 -1.48 3.35
C PHE A 115 -9.69 -0.43 2.64
N HIS A 116 -9.16 0.31 1.67
CA HIS A 116 -9.95 1.18 0.80
C HIS A 116 -10.66 0.44 -0.34
N LEU A 117 -10.26 -0.80 -0.59
CA LEU A 117 -10.93 -1.66 -1.56
C LEU A 117 -12.27 -2.17 -1.02
N THR A 118 -13.22 -2.43 -1.93
CA THR A 118 -14.43 -3.17 -1.56
C THR A 118 -14.06 -4.58 -1.09
N GLN A 119 -14.93 -5.23 -0.31
CA GLN A 119 -14.67 -6.59 0.16
C GLN A 119 -14.43 -7.59 -0.98
N ASN A 120 -15.12 -7.41 -2.11
CA ASN A 120 -14.92 -8.26 -3.29
C ASN A 120 -13.56 -8.01 -3.94
N ASP A 121 -13.15 -6.74 -4.06
CA ASP A 121 -11.82 -6.39 -4.56
C ASP A 121 -10.72 -6.91 -3.62
N GLN A 122 -10.93 -6.82 -2.30
CA GLN A 122 -9.99 -7.39 -1.32
C GLN A 122 -9.81 -8.90 -1.52
N ARG A 123 -10.91 -9.66 -1.72
CA ARG A 123 -10.83 -11.10 -2.02
C ARG A 123 -10.07 -11.36 -3.32
N ALA A 124 -10.29 -10.55 -4.35
CA ALA A 124 -9.61 -10.68 -5.64
C ALA A 124 -8.11 -10.34 -5.58
N MET A 125 -7.65 -9.63 -4.53
CA MET A 125 -6.22 -9.34 -4.33
C MET A 125 -5.41 -10.54 -3.86
N PHE A 126 -5.98 -11.49 -3.10
CA PHE A 126 -5.21 -12.62 -2.57
C PHE A 126 -4.57 -13.51 -3.64
N PRO A 127 -5.25 -13.89 -4.74
CA PRO A 127 -4.60 -14.57 -5.85
C PRO A 127 -3.47 -13.74 -6.50
N ARG A 128 -3.59 -12.40 -6.53
CA ARG A 128 -2.53 -11.52 -7.03
C ARG A 128 -1.32 -11.51 -6.09
N PHE A 129 -1.55 -11.39 -4.78
CA PHE A 129 -0.48 -11.51 -3.79
C PHE A 129 0.26 -12.84 -3.92
N ALA A 130 -0.48 -13.95 -4.09
CA ALA A 130 0.13 -15.26 -4.31
C ALA A 130 0.98 -15.31 -5.59
N ALA A 131 0.51 -14.76 -6.70
CA ALA A 131 1.25 -14.71 -7.97
C ALA A 131 2.53 -13.85 -7.90
N LEU A 132 2.54 -12.84 -7.03
CA LEU A 132 3.68 -11.95 -6.80
C LEU A 132 4.64 -12.46 -5.70
N SER A 133 4.34 -13.60 -5.11
CA SER A 133 5.11 -14.22 -4.03
C SER A 133 5.82 -15.48 -4.52
N HIS A 134 6.91 -15.84 -3.84
CA HIS A 134 7.58 -17.14 -3.95
C HIS A 134 7.54 -17.85 -2.58
N PRO A 135 7.87 -19.14 -2.49
CA PRO A 135 7.98 -19.81 -1.20
C PRO A 135 8.95 -19.07 -0.26
N GLY A 136 8.47 -18.70 0.93
CA GLY A 136 9.22 -17.93 1.91
C GLY A 136 8.97 -16.42 1.88
N SER A 137 8.20 -15.90 0.92
CA SER A 137 7.77 -14.50 0.93
C SER A 137 6.88 -14.18 2.12
N ALA A 138 6.98 -12.95 2.64
CA ALA A 138 6.10 -12.44 3.68
C ALA A 138 5.09 -11.45 3.09
N LEU A 139 3.84 -11.52 3.56
CA LEU A 139 2.78 -10.55 3.24
C LEU A 139 2.34 -9.84 4.52
N MET A 140 2.24 -8.52 4.47
CA MET A 140 1.69 -7.69 5.54
C MET A 140 0.72 -6.66 4.96
N PHE A 141 -0.46 -6.54 5.53
CA PHE A 141 -1.43 -5.52 5.14
C PHE A 141 -2.26 -5.04 6.35
N THR A 142 -2.82 -3.84 6.24
CA THR A 142 -3.73 -3.30 7.25
C THR A 142 -5.15 -3.74 6.95
N SER A 143 -5.85 -4.20 7.97
CA SER A 143 -7.28 -4.55 7.92
C SER A 143 -7.98 -4.07 9.19
N GLY A 144 -9.29 -3.85 9.09
CA GLY A 144 -10.12 -3.67 10.28
C GLY A 144 -10.26 -4.98 11.06
N THR A 145 -10.83 -4.87 12.26
CA THR A 145 -10.94 -5.99 13.21
C THR A 145 -12.19 -6.84 13.03
N SER A 146 -13.12 -6.40 12.16
CA SER A 146 -14.39 -7.10 11.91
C SER A 146 -14.83 -6.95 10.47
N ASN A 147 -15.65 -7.91 10.01
CA ASN A 147 -16.30 -7.84 8.72
C ASN A 147 -17.24 -6.64 8.63
N GLY A 148 -17.08 -5.80 7.61
CA GLY A 148 -17.96 -4.66 7.42
C GLY A 148 -17.34 -3.53 6.61
N THR A 149 -18.07 -2.42 6.61
CA THR A 149 -17.66 -1.18 5.96
C THR A 149 -17.78 -0.02 6.94
N ALA A 150 -16.91 0.97 6.78
CA ALA A 150 -16.91 2.20 7.57
C ALA A 150 -16.62 3.40 6.67
N MET A 151 -17.11 4.57 7.07
CA MET A 151 -16.84 5.82 6.40
C MET A 151 -16.07 6.73 7.33
N GLY A 152 -14.86 7.10 6.91
CA GLY A 152 -14.09 8.18 7.49
C GLY A 152 -14.21 9.46 6.68
N THR A 153 -13.32 10.40 6.93
CA THR A 153 -13.18 11.63 6.14
C THR A 153 -11.69 11.93 5.90
N PHE A 154 -11.40 12.43 4.71
CA PHE A 154 -10.09 12.99 4.37
C PHE A 154 -10.30 14.24 3.52
N ALA A 155 -9.64 15.34 3.87
CA ALA A 155 -9.80 16.64 3.20
C ALA A 155 -11.28 17.08 3.05
N GLY A 156 -12.13 16.74 4.05
CA GLY A 156 -13.56 17.05 4.03
C GLY A 156 -14.42 16.16 3.13
N GLU A 157 -13.83 15.20 2.43
CA GLU A 157 -14.53 14.24 1.56
C GLU A 157 -14.67 12.86 2.22
N PRO A 158 -15.72 12.07 1.87
CA PRO A 158 -15.91 10.73 2.39
C PRO A 158 -14.75 9.78 2.05
N LEU A 159 -14.23 9.09 3.04
CA LEU A 159 -13.16 8.09 2.90
C LEU A 159 -13.71 6.70 3.24
N TYR A 160 -13.84 5.88 2.20
CA TYR A 160 -14.37 4.52 2.32
C TYR A 160 -13.34 3.55 2.89
N HIS A 161 -13.81 2.70 3.82
CA HIS A 161 -13.06 1.58 4.38
C HIS A 161 -13.93 0.32 4.37
N ALA A 162 -13.31 -0.81 4.14
CA ALA A 162 -13.93 -2.12 4.29
C ALA A 162 -12.94 -3.12 4.88
N SER A 163 -13.45 -4.15 5.51
CA SER A 163 -12.66 -5.25 6.04
C SER A 163 -13.38 -6.58 5.85
N LEU A 164 -12.60 -7.63 5.65
CA LEU A 164 -13.05 -9.01 5.68
C LEU A 164 -13.03 -9.52 7.13
N ALA A 165 -13.83 -10.54 7.42
CA ALA A 165 -13.69 -11.28 8.67
C ALA A 165 -12.33 -11.98 8.72
N PRO A 166 -11.69 -12.05 9.90
CA PRO A 166 -10.63 -13.00 10.12
C PRO A 166 -11.25 -14.41 10.15
N GLU A 167 -10.95 -15.22 9.15
CA GLU A 167 -11.34 -16.64 9.07
C GLU A 167 -10.12 -17.53 9.15
#